data_d9c98379f911fb28359ede759b8970ad
#
_entry.id   d9c98379f911fb28359ede759b8970ad
#
_cell.length_a   1.000
_cell.length_b   1.000
_cell.length_c   1.000
_cell.angle_alpha   90.00
_cell.angle_beta   90.00
_cell.angle_gamma   90.00
#
_symmetry.space_group_name_H-M   'P 1'
#
loop_
_entity.id
_entity.type
_entity.pdbx_description
1 polymer ?
#
loop_
_entity_poly.entity_id
_entity_poly.type
_entity_poly.pdbx_seq_one_letter_code
_entity_poly.pdbx_strand_id
1 'polypeptide(L)'
;TLIKSPLENVLASRSVSDDIRDDLETMELNTNRLLDLVNQLLDFRKTETQGFQLNFVECDVSELLQKTYKRFKPLAREKGLALSIETPESLYASVDREGLTKIISNLLTNAIKYSETYIRIRLYSEGERLLLSVCNDGLVIPVEMREEIFKPFIQYKTGTLRSVPGTGIGLALARSLAELHEGTLCMEDSMENNCFLLSLPLKHEQTVAMEHKEPVTGGESSEESGAGTALEQHRYTLLVVEDSLEMQAF
;
A
#
# COMPACT_ATOMS: atom_id res chain seq x y z
N THR A 1 -0.77 1.02 20.30
CA THR A 1 -1.87 1.82 20.78
C THR A 1 -1.79 2.14 22.24
N LEU A 2 -1.37 1.21 23.16
CA LEU A 2 -1.12 1.52 24.57
C LEU A 2 -0.08 2.64 24.80
N ILE A 3 0.82 2.86 23.87
CA ILE A 3 1.81 3.94 23.90
C ILE A 3 1.28 5.17 23.17
N LYS A 4 0.65 4.99 22.00
CA LYS A 4 0.24 6.10 21.13
C LYS A 4 -0.88 6.94 21.74
N SER A 5 -1.94 6.33 22.24
CA SER A 5 -3.09 7.06 22.79
C SER A 5 -2.74 7.93 24.02
N PRO A 6 -2.00 7.46 25.05
CA PRO A 6 -1.53 8.32 26.13
C PRO A 6 -0.64 9.48 25.63
N LEU A 7 0.22 9.22 24.64
CA LEU A 7 1.12 10.23 24.08
C LEU A 7 0.34 11.35 23.36
N GLU A 8 -0.64 10.99 22.53
CA GLU A 8 -1.54 11.95 21.85
C GLU A 8 -2.34 12.79 22.88
N ASN A 9 -2.81 12.17 23.96
CA ASN A 9 -3.52 12.86 25.04
C ASN A 9 -2.64 13.91 25.75
N VAL A 10 -1.37 13.56 26.01
CA VAL A 10 -0.41 14.49 26.63
C VAL A 10 -0.06 15.62 25.67
N LEU A 11 0.16 15.35 24.38
CA LEU A 11 0.42 16.35 23.34
C LEU A 11 -0.75 17.32 23.15
N ALA A 12 -1.99 16.85 23.28
CA ALA A 12 -3.18 17.69 23.22
C ALA A 12 -3.35 18.60 24.44
N SER A 13 -2.65 18.34 25.55
CA SER A 13 -2.71 19.15 26.76
C SER A 13 -1.99 20.49 26.56
N ARG A 14 -2.62 21.58 26.99
CA ARG A 14 -2.04 22.94 26.98
C ARG A 14 -0.98 23.18 28.05
N SER A 15 -0.79 22.24 28.99
CA SER A 15 0.09 22.40 30.17
C SER A 15 1.52 21.90 29.93
N VAL A 16 1.85 21.40 28.73
CA VAL A 16 3.18 20.88 28.37
C VAL A 16 4.08 22.04 27.94
N SER A 17 5.27 22.16 28.54
CA SER A 17 6.29 23.14 28.13
C SER A 17 6.82 22.80 26.71
N ASP A 18 7.31 23.83 26.02
CA ASP A 18 7.77 23.66 24.63
C ASP A 18 8.91 22.62 24.51
N ASP A 19 9.88 22.61 25.44
CA ASP A 19 10.98 21.64 25.47
C ASP A 19 10.47 20.18 25.60
N ILE A 20 9.45 19.95 26.43
CA ILE A 20 8.85 18.61 26.60
C ILE A 20 8.00 18.24 25.38
N ARG A 21 7.39 19.22 24.73
CA ARG A 21 6.59 19.02 23.52
C ARG A 21 7.42 18.45 22.38
N ASP A 22 8.61 19.00 22.12
CA ASP A 22 9.54 18.52 21.10
C ASP A 22 9.97 17.05 21.35
N ASP A 23 10.22 16.70 22.62
CA ASP A 23 10.53 15.33 23.00
C ASP A 23 9.34 14.38 22.76
N LEU A 24 8.13 14.79 23.12
CA LEU A 24 6.91 14.01 22.91
C LEU A 24 6.58 13.84 21.43
N GLU A 25 6.75 14.87 20.60
CA GLU A 25 6.58 14.77 19.14
C GLU A 25 7.61 13.80 18.52
N THR A 26 8.84 13.83 19.03
CA THR A 26 9.88 12.86 18.66
C THR A 26 9.49 11.43 19.05
N MET A 27 8.93 11.24 20.25
CA MET A 27 8.44 9.93 20.70
C MET A 27 7.27 9.45 19.87
N GLU A 28 6.31 10.33 19.50
CA GLU A 28 5.20 10.00 18.62
C GLU A 28 5.69 9.55 17.24
N LEU A 29 6.62 10.30 16.64
CA LEU A 29 7.23 9.95 15.35
C LEU A 29 7.89 8.57 15.40
N ASN A 30 8.66 8.29 16.46
CA ASN A 30 9.34 7.01 16.63
C ASN A 30 8.36 5.86 16.88
N THR A 31 7.30 6.10 17.65
CA THR A 31 6.23 5.11 17.91
C THR A 31 5.49 4.75 16.63
N ASN A 32 5.07 5.75 15.84
CA ASN A 32 4.44 5.52 14.54
C ASN A 32 5.36 4.73 13.59
N ARG A 33 6.65 5.07 13.58
CA ARG A 33 7.66 4.36 12.78
C ARG A 33 7.82 2.90 13.21
N LEU A 34 7.79 2.62 14.51
CA LEU A 34 7.87 1.26 15.04
C LEU A 34 6.61 0.45 14.70
N LEU A 35 5.43 1.06 14.78
CA LEU A 35 4.18 0.42 14.35
C LEU A 35 4.19 0.09 12.85
N ASP A 36 4.66 1.01 12.01
CA ASP A 36 4.80 0.76 10.57
C ASP A 36 5.77 -0.40 10.28
N LEU A 37 6.88 -0.48 11.03
CA LEU A 37 7.84 -1.57 10.96
C LEU A 37 7.21 -2.93 11.28
N VAL A 38 6.51 -2.99 12.41
CA VAL A 38 5.84 -4.22 12.87
C VAL A 38 4.79 -4.65 11.83
N ASN A 39 3.98 -3.73 11.33
CA ASN A 39 2.96 -4.02 10.32
C ASN A 39 3.59 -4.54 9.02
N GLN A 40 4.66 -3.90 8.53
CA GLN A 40 5.38 -4.37 7.34
C GLN A 40 5.99 -5.77 7.53
N LEU A 41 6.54 -6.05 8.73
CA LEU A 41 7.07 -7.37 9.06
C LEU A 41 5.97 -8.43 9.11
N LEU A 42 4.83 -8.13 9.73
CA LEU A 42 3.69 -9.04 9.79
C LEU A 42 3.11 -9.29 8.40
N ASP A 43 2.98 -8.27 7.57
CA ASP A 43 2.52 -8.41 6.19
C ASP A 43 3.50 -9.28 5.38
N PHE A 44 4.81 -9.02 5.49
CA PHE A 44 5.83 -9.81 4.83
C PHE A 44 5.80 -11.28 5.29
N ARG A 45 5.70 -11.54 6.60
CA ARG A 45 5.57 -12.90 7.13
C ARG A 45 4.33 -13.62 6.64
N LYS A 46 3.20 -12.90 6.50
CA LYS A 46 1.98 -13.47 5.92
C LYS A 46 2.19 -13.89 4.46
N THR A 47 2.95 -13.13 3.68
CA THR A 47 3.23 -13.50 2.28
C THR A 47 4.17 -14.69 2.14
N GLU A 48 5.08 -14.94 3.10
CA GLU A 48 5.96 -16.10 3.12
C GLU A 48 5.26 -17.40 3.55
N THR A 49 4.22 -17.29 4.37
CA THR A 49 3.46 -18.45 4.83
C THR A 49 2.33 -18.75 3.85
N GLN A 50 2.10 -20.01 3.49
CA GLN A 50 1.10 -20.48 2.49
C GLN A 50 -0.37 -20.09 2.83
N GLY A 51 -0.62 -19.20 3.78
CA GLY A 51 -1.93 -18.77 4.24
C GLY A 51 -2.39 -17.40 3.72
N PHE A 52 -1.58 -16.68 2.95
CA PHE A 52 -1.99 -15.39 2.39
C PHE A 52 -2.84 -15.61 1.13
N GLN A 53 -4.14 -15.39 1.26
CA GLN A 53 -5.06 -15.45 0.13
C GLN A 53 -5.34 -14.04 -0.37
N LEU A 54 -5.01 -13.78 -1.64
CA LEU A 54 -5.41 -12.55 -2.32
C LEU A 54 -6.90 -12.61 -2.69
N ASN A 55 -7.58 -11.50 -2.51
CA ASN A 55 -8.96 -11.33 -2.96
C ASN A 55 -8.96 -10.65 -4.33
N PHE A 56 -8.95 -11.44 -5.39
CA PHE A 56 -8.98 -10.93 -6.75
C PHE A 56 -10.35 -10.39 -7.12
N VAL A 57 -10.39 -9.10 -7.47
CA VAL A 57 -11.60 -8.42 -7.96
C VAL A 57 -11.26 -7.64 -9.22
N GLU A 58 -12.24 -7.46 -10.10
CA GLU A 58 -12.10 -6.56 -11.24
C GLU A 58 -11.97 -5.13 -10.73
N CYS A 59 -10.87 -4.45 -11.09
CA CYS A 59 -10.50 -3.15 -10.57
C CYS A 59 -10.03 -2.23 -11.71
N ASP A 60 -10.52 -0.99 -11.75
CA ASP A 60 -9.89 0.06 -12.54
C ASP A 60 -8.59 0.50 -11.87
N VAL A 61 -7.47 -0.01 -12.40
CA VAL A 61 -6.13 0.28 -11.87
C VAL A 61 -5.72 1.72 -12.14
N SER A 62 -6.22 2.35 -13.21
CA SER A 62 -5.99 3.78 -13.48
C SER A 62 -6.56 4.64 -12.36
N GLU A 63 -7.79 4.37 -11.95
CA GLU A 63 -8.42 5.08 -10.82
C GLU A 63 -7.70 4.84 -9.50
N LEU A 64 -7.32 3.59 -9.21
CA LEU A 64 -6.59 3.21 -8.01
C LEU A 64 -5.23 3.93 -7.93
N LEU A 65 -4.51 3.95 -9.04
CA LEU A 65 -3.21 4.62 -9.15
C LEU A 65 -3.37 6.14 -8.97
N GLN A 66 -4.38 6.76 -9.59
CA GLN A 66 -4.65 8.19 -9.44
C GLN A 66 -5.00 8.57 -8.00
N LYS A 67 -5.80 7.74 -7.29
CA LYS A 67 -6.09 7.95 -5.85
C LYS A 67 -4.81 7.88 -5.02
N THR A 68 -3.95 6.90 -5.27
CA THR A 68 -2.68 6.75 -4.58
C THR A 68 -1.75 7.92 -4.91
N TYR A 69 -1.61 8.30 -6.18
CA TYR A 69 -0.84 9.46 -6.61
C TYR A 69 -1.23 10.75 -5.87
N LYS A 70 -2.55 11.02 -5.76
CA LYS A 70 -3.05 12.21 -5.04
C LYS A 70 -2.62 12.23 -3.57
N ARG A 71 -2.54 11.08 -2.90
CA ARG A 71 -2.04 10.97 -1.51
C ARG A 71 -0.56 11.32 -1.38
N PHE A 72 0.26 10.92 -2.36
CA PHE A 72 1.71 11.13 -2.31
C PHE A 72 2.17 12.49 -2.86
N LYS A 73 1.33 13.16 -3.65
CA LYS A 73 1.65 14.46 -4.27
C LYS A 73 2.05 15.55 -3.27
N PRO A 74 1.36 15.75 -2.12
CA PRO A 74 1.79 16.72 -1.12
C PRO A 74 3.19 16.44 -0.56
N LEU A 75 3.48 15.16 -0.25
CA LEU A 75 4.78 14.74 0.28
C LEU A 75 5.92 14.95 -0.71
N ALA A 76 5.70 14.65 -2.00
CA ALA A 76 6.67 14.93 -3.05
C ALA A 76 6.92 16.45 -3.17
N ARG A 77 5.86 17.26 -3.12
CA ARG A 77 5.95 18.72 -3.17
C ARG A 77 6.72 19.30 -1.99
N GLU A 78 6.51 18.81 -0.79
CA GLU A 78 7.23 19.22 0.42
C GLU A 78 8.74 18.98 0.27
N LYS A 79 9.13 17.91 -0.40
CA LYS A 79 10.53 17.59 -0.74
C LYS A 79 11.06 18.29 -1.99
N GLY A 80 10.27 19.14 -2.66
CA GLY A 80 10.66 19.81 -3.88
C GLY A 80 10.74 18.91 -5.10
N LEU A 81 10.16 17.72 -5.09
CA LEU A 81 10.22 16.74 -6.17
C LEU A 81 9.10 16.96 -7.19
N ALA A 82 9.45 16.89 -8.49
CA ALA A 82 8.49 16.87 -9.58
C ALA A 82 7.89 15.46 -9.73
N LEU A 83 6.63 15.28 -9.33
CA LEU A 83 5.91 14.01 -9.43
C LEU A 83 4.96 14.04 -10.64
N SER A 84 5.18 13.15 -11.62
CA SER A 84 4.36 13.03 -12.84
C SER A 84 3.74 11.64 -12.95
N ILE A 85 2.57 11.58 -13.61
CA ILE A 85 1.84 10.35 -13.87
C ILE A 85 1.33 10.33 -15.31
N GLU A 86 1.56 9.21 -15.98
CA GLU A 86 1.01 8.87 -17.29
C GLU A 86 0.18 7.59 -17.14
N THR A 87 -1.11 7.67 -17.42
CA THR A 87 -2.03 6.53 -17.29
C THR A 87 -3.12 6.63 -18.34
N PRO A 88 -3.62 5.53 -18.91
CA PRO A 88 -4.81 5.55 -19.73
C PRO A 88 -6.01 6.04 -18.91
N GLU A 89 -7.08 6.42 -19.58
CA GLU A 89 -8.34 6.88 -18.94
C GLU A 89 -8.90 5.82 -17.99
N SER A 90 -8.88 4.56 -18.42
CA SER A 90 -9.20 3.38 -17.60
C SER A 90 -8.37 2.17 -18.03
N LEU A 91 -7.98 1.35 -17.07
CA LEU A 91 -7.32 0.06 -17.29
C LEU A 91 -7.82 -0.94 -16.25
N TYR A 92 -8.66 -1.87 -16.70
CA TYR A 92 -9.21 -2.91 -15.82
C TYR A 92 -8.30 -4.12 -15.75
N ALA A 93 -8.12 -4.62 -14.53
CA ALA A 93 -7.41 -5.86 -14.27
C ALA A 93 -8.02 -6.57 -13.04
N SER A 94 -7.88 -7.90 -13.02
CA SER A 94 -8.21 -8.72 -11.86
C SER A 94 -7.07 -8.67 -10.86
N VAL A 95 -7.23 -7.94 -9.75
CA VAL A 95 -6.17 -7.73 -8.76
C VAL A 95 -6.73 -7.69 -7.34
N ASP A 96 -5.92 -8.01 -6.37
CA ASP A 96 -6.20 -7.65 -4.98
C ASP A 96 -5.88 -6.16 -4.79
N ARG A 97 -6.93 -5.36 -4.51
CA ARG A 97 -6.81 -3.89 -4.40
C ARG A 97 -5.90 -3.45 -3.27
N GLU A 98 -5.93 -4.15 -2.15
CA GLU A 98 -5.10 -3.84 -0.99
C GLU A 98 -3.63 -4.19 -1.28
N GLY A 99 -3.37 -5.38 -1.81
CA GLY A 99 -2.05 -5.82 -2.21
C GLY A 99 -1.42 -4.89 -3.25
N LEU A 100 -2.16 -4.54 -4.31
CA LEU A 100 -1.68 -3.61 -5.34
C LEU A 100 -1.43 -2.21 -4.76
N THR A 101 -2.30 -1.71 -3.86
CA THR A 101 -2.09 -0.42 -3.18
C THR A 101 -0.82 -0.45 -2.32
N LYS A 102 -0.53 -1.56 -1.64
CA LYS A 102 0.71 -1.74 -0.87
C LYS A 102 1.94 -1.74 -1.78
N ILE A 103 1.90 -2.44 -2.92
CA ILE A 103 2.99 -2.41 -3.91
C ILE A 103 3.27 -0.97 -4.34
N ILE A 104 2.25 -0.27 -4.86
CA ILE A 104 2.38 1.11 -5.34
C ILE A 104 2.90 2.04 -4.25
N SER A 105 2.37 1.93 -3.03
CA SER A 105 2.79 2.77 -1.90
C SER A 105 4.26 2.54 -1.52
N ASN A 106 4.73 1.29 -1.53
CA ASN A 106 6.13 0.97 -1.27
C ASN A 106 7.07 1.55 -2.35
N LEU A 107 6.69 1.43 -3.63
CA LEU A 107 7.46 2.00 -4.74
C LEU A 107 7.51 3.53 -4.66
N LEU A 108 6.37 4.20 -4.40
CA LEU A 108 6.33 5.67 -4.29
C LEU A 108 7.07 6.18 -3.06
N THR A 109 6.94 5.51 -1.91
CA THR A 109 7.69 5.85 -0.70
C THR A 109 9.19 5.75 -0.97
N ASN A 110 9.62 4.68 -1.65
CA ASN A 110 11.01 4.48 -2.03
C ASN A 110 11.48 5.57 -3.00
N ALA A 111 10.71 5.86 -4.05
CA ALA A 111 11.02 6.91 -5.00
C ALA A 111 11.15 8.28 -4.31
N ILE A 112 10.17 8.71 -3.50
CA ILE A 112 10.22 9.99 -2.76
C ILE A 112 11.42 10.06 -1.80
N LYS A 113 11.83 8.92 -1.27
CA LYS A 113 12.96 8.83 -0.33
C LYS A 113 14.31 9.05 -1.01
N TYR A 114 14.46 8.58 -2.23
CA TYR A 114 15.76 8.50 -2.91
C TYR A 114 15.87 9.37 -4.16
N SER A 115 14.79 10.01 -4.63
CA SER A 115 14.86 10.96 -5.75
C SER A 115 15.63 12.21 -5.40
N GLU A 116 16.27 12.81 -6.41
CA GLU A 116 16.90 14.11 -6.34
C GLU A 116 15.98 15.22 -6.84
N THR A 117 15.34 15.06 -8.01
CA THR A 117 14.52 16.10 -8.63
C THR A 117 13.15 15.63 -9.13
N TYR A 118 13.04 14.37 -9.63
CA TYR A 118 11.77 13.94 -10.22
C TYR A 118 11.43 12.46 -9.96
N ILE A 119 10.12 12.18 -10.08
CA ILE A 119 9.54 10.84 -10.10
C ILE A 119 8.56 10.78 -11.26
N ARG A 120 8.69 9.76 -12.10
CA ARG A 120 7.79 9.47 -13.20
C ARG A 120 7.10 8.13 -12.99
N ILE A 121 5.77 8.15 -13.10
CA ILE A 121 4.94 6.96 -12.99
C ILE A 121 4.26 6.75 -14.34
N ARG A 122 4.31 5.52 -14.89
CA ARG A 122 3.63 5.14 -16.12
C ARG A 122 2.86 3.86 -15.92
N LEU A 123 1.57 3.89 -16.28
CA LEU A 123 0.70 2.72 -16.30
C LEU A 123 0.27 2.47 -17.74
N TYR A 124 0.43 1.24 -18.22
CA TYR A 124 0.03 0.84 -19.56
C TYR A 124 -0.23 -0.68 -19.60
N SER A 125 -0.77 -1.17 -20.70
CA SER A 125 -0.91 -2.61 -20.94
C SER A 125 -0.12 -3.03 -22.17
N GLU A 126 0.44 -4.23 -22.11
CA GLU A 126 1.10 -4.87 -23.25
C GLU A 126 0.68 -6.34 -23.30
N GLY A 127 0.00 -6.71 -24.39
CA GLY A 127 -0.64 -8.03 -24.49
C GLY A 127 -1.66 -8.25 -23.36
N GLU A 128 -1.51 -9.33 -22.63
CA GLU A 128 -2.37 -9.70 -21.50
C GLU A 128 -1.80 -9.26 -20.14
N ARG A 129 -0.89 -8.30 -20.14
CA ARG A 129 -0.24 -7.84 -18.91
C ARG A 129 -0.45 -6.34 -18.70
N LEU A 130 -0.68 -5.99 -17.44
CA LEU A 130 -0.59 -4.66 -16.91
C LEU A 130 0.86 -4.37 -16.55
N LEU A 131 1.37 -3.22 -16.93
CA LEU A 131 2.71 -2.75 -16.64
C LEU A 131 2.65 -1.41 -15.91
N LEU A 132 3.29 -1.34 -14.74
CA LEU A 132 3.44 -0.12 -13.96
C LEU A 132 4.93 0.14 -13.74
N SER A 133 5.42 1.24 -14.29
CA SER A 133 6.80 1.71 -14.13
C SER A 133 6.85 2.89 -13.18
N VAL A 134 7.76 2.86 -12.21
CA VAL A 134 8.08 3.97 -11.29
C VAL A 134 9.55 4.28 -11.39
N CYS A 135 9.88 5.41 -12.02
CA CYS A 135 11.25 5.85 -12.26
C CYS A 135 11.60 7.07 -11.42
N ASN A 136 12.83 7.12 -10.94
CA ASN A 136 13.38 8.27 -10.21
C ASN A 136 14.86 8.50 -10.56
N ASP A 137 15.31 9.75 -10.41
CA ASP A 137 16.64 10.25 -10.74
C ASP A 137 17.64 10.24 -9.56
N GLY A 138 17.34 9.46 -8.54
CA GLY A 138 18.28 9.32 -7.42
C GLY A 138 19.52 8.53 -7.80
N LEU A 139 20.43 8.37 -6.83
CA LEU A 139 21.66 7.60 -7.02
C LEU A 139 21.37 6.25 -7.67
N VAL A 140 21.99 6.02 -8.84
CA VAL A 140 21.78 4.82 -9.64
C VAL A 140 22.26 3.58 -8.88
N ILE A 141 21.39 2.58 -8.80
CA ILE A 141 21.68 1.30 -8.14
C ILE A 141 22.53 0.45 -9.09
N PRO A 142 23.74 0.01 -8.67
CA PRO A 142 24.60 -0.85 -9.46
C PRO A 142 23.91 -2.16 -9.86
N VAL A 143 24.27 -2.70 -11.02
CA VAL A 143 23.67 -3.92 -11.58
C VAL A 143 23.72 -5.07 -10.56
N GLU A 144 24.83 -5.22 -9.86
CA GLU A 144 25.05 -6.27 -8.86
C GLU A 144 24.11 -6.16 -7.66
N MET A 145 23.58 -4.96 -7.39
CA MET A 145 22.67 -4.70 -6.27
C MET A 145 21.20 -4.78 -6.65
N ARG A 146 20.85 -4.79 -7.95
CA ARG A 146 19.46 -4.70 -8.42
C ARG A 146 18.57 -5.86 -7.96
N GLU A 147 19.12 -7.06 -7.81
CA GLU A 147 18.41 -8.18 -7.20
C GLU A 147 18.50 -8.17 -5.67
N GLU A 148 19.63 -7.73 -5.12
CA GLU A 148 19.85 -7.71 -3.68
C GLU A 148 18.89 -6.77 -2.94
N ILE A 149 18.51 -5.62 -3.55
CA ILE A 149 17.60 -4.64 -2.93
C ILE A 149 16.19 -5.17 -2.68
N PHE A 150 15.79 -6.28 -3.31
CA PHE A 150 14.51 -6.95 -3.07
C PHE A 150 14.58 -7.98 -1.94
N LYS A 151 15.77 -8.26 -1.40
CA LYS A 151 15.89 -9.12 -0.21
C LYS A 151 15.51 -8.34 1.06
N PRO A 152 14.84 -8.98 2.02
CA PRO A 152 14.46 -8.31 3.27
C PRO A 152 15.69 -7.80 4.03
N PHE A 153 15.53 -6.63 4.67
CA PHE A 153 16.53 -5.94 5.48
C PHE A 153 17.77 -5.41 4.71
N ILE A 154 17.83 -5.58 3.40
CA ILE A 154 18.91 -5.01 2.60
C ILE A 154 18.65 -3.52 2.36
N GLN A 155 19.70 -2.72 2.57
CA GLN A 155 19.74 -1.29 2.29
C GLN A 155 21.04 -0.98 1.56
N TYR A 156 20.93 -0.39 0.38
CA TYR A 156 22.08 0.11 -0.34
C TYR A 156 22.55 1.42 0.31
N LYS A 157 23.76 1.40 0.90
CA LYS A 157 24.39 2.55 1.54
C LYS A 157 25.65 2.92 0.79
N THR A 158 25.75 4.14 0.31
CA THR A 158 27.00 4.73 -0.13
C THR A 158 27.62 5.51 1.01
N GLY A 159 28.91 5.31 1.26
CA GLY A 159 29.61 5.68 2.50
C GLY A 159 29.62 7.16 2.91
N THR A 160 29.02 8.09 2.13
CA THR A 160 29.03 9.54 2.40
C THR A 160 27.65 10.18 2.50
N LEU A 161 26.60 9.51 2.09
CA LEU A 161 25.22 10.02 2.20
C LEU A 161 24.62 9.69 3.57
N ARG A 162 24.00 10.67 4.22
CA ARG A 162 23.24 10.48 5.45
C ARG A 162 22.34 9.26 5.28
N SER A 163 22.48 8.28 6.17
CA SER A 163 21.65 7.09 6.19
C SER A 163 20.17 7.50 6.25
N VAL A 164 19.50 7.45 5.10
CA VAL A 164 18.04 7.73 5.07
C VAL A 164 17.36 6.57 5.76
N PRO A 165 16.64 6.81 6.86
CA PRO A 165 16.06 5.74 7.67
C PRO A 165 15.08 4.89 6.86
N GLY A 166 15.16 3.57 6.98
CA GLY A 166 14.25 2.64 6.31
C GLY A 166 14.34 1.25 6.93
N THR A 167 13.37 0.43 6.66
CA THR A 167 13.25 -0.92 7.21
C THR A 167 13.99 -1.96 6.37
N GLY A 168 14.11 -1.70 5.06
CA GLY A 168 14.59 -2.69 4.09
C GLY A 168 13.57 -3.80 3.79
N ILE A 169 12.31 -3.65 4.23
CA ILE A 169 11.26 -4.65 4.01
C ILE A 169 10.34 -4.25 2.84
N GLY A 170 10.19 -2.96 2.57
CA GLY A 170 9.18 -2.46 1.62
C GLY A 170 9.29 -3.03 0.21
N LEU A 171 10.50 -3.11 -0.38
CA LEU A 171 10.70 -3.70 -1.71
C LEU A 171 10.52 -5.22 -1.70
N ALA A 172 10.98 -5.90 -0.64
CA ALA A 172 10.78 -7.34 -0.48
C ALA A 172 9.28 -7.67 -0.40
N LEU A 173 8.51 -6.93 0.41
CA LEU A 173 7.05 -7.09 0.50
C LEU A 173 6.36 -6.79 -0.85
N ALA A 174 6.77 -5.72 -1.54
CA ALA A 174 6.21 -5.38 -2.84
C ALA A 174 6.45 -6.50 -3.87
N ARG A 175 7.64 -7.11 -3.88
CA ARG A 175 7.98 -8.23 -4.76
C ARG A 175 7.16 -9.49 -4.41
N SER A 176 7.08 -9.86 -3.13
CA SER A 176 6.27 -11.01 -2.70
C SER A 176 4.79 -10.84 -3.05
N LEU A 177 4.23 -9.63 -2.89
CA LEU A 177 2.85 -9.34 -3.30
C LEU A 177 2.69 -9.41 -4.83
N ALA A 178 3.67 -8.96 -5.61
CA ALA A 178 3.65 -9.09 -7.08
C ALA A 178 3.68 -10.57 -7.50
N GLU A 179 4.50 -11.39 -6.86
CA GLU A 179 4.58 -12.84 -7.09
C GLU A 179 3.28 -13.56 -6.74
N LEU A 180 2.63 -13.18 -5.63
CA LEU A 180 1.30 -13.69 -5.26
C LEU A 180 0.22 -13.31 -6.29
N HIS A 181 0.39 -12.18 -7.01
CA HIS A 181 -0.45 -11.80 -8.16
C HIS A 181 -0.01 -12.49 -9.49
N GLU A 182 0.82 -13.54 -9.44
CA GLU A 182 1.39 -14.21 -10.62
C GLU A 182 2.14 -13.23 -11.52
N GLY A 183 2.67 -12.19 -10.92
CA GLY A 183 3.41 -11.12 -11.57
C GLY A 183 4.89 -11.11 -11.23
N THR A 184 5.55 -10.04 -11.64
CA THR A 184 6.96 -9.79 -11.37
C THR A 184 7.19 -8.34 -10.99
N LEU A 185 8.15 -8.10 -10.12
CA LEU A 185 8.68 -6.78 -9.82
C LEU A 185 10.21 -6.80 -9.96
N CYS A 186 10.74 -6.01 -10.87
CA CYS A 186 12.17 -5.93 -11.15
C CYS A 186 12.62 -4.49 -11.39
N MET A 187 13.92 -4.28 -11.53
CA MET A 187 14.47 -3.04 -12.08
C MET A 187 14.71 -3.17 -13.57
N GLU A 188 14.32 -2.15 -14.32
CA GLU A 188 14.68 -2.03 -15.74
C GLU A 188 16.16 -1.67 -15.91
N ASP A 189 16.73 -2.10 -17.04
CA ASP A 189 18.11 -1.74 -17.41
C ASP A 189 18.15 -0.28 -17.86
N SER A 190 18.48 0.60 -16.93
CA SER A 190 18.75 2.01 -17.18
C SER A 190 20.09 2.40 -16.58
N MET A 191 20.85 3.22 -17.29
CA MET A 191 22.13 3.76 -16.80
C MET A 191 21.97 5.12 -16.11
N GLU A 192 20.82 5.78 -16.27
CA GLU A 192 20.60 7.14 -15.80
C GLU A 192 19.62 7.24 -14.65
N ASN A 193 18.70 6.26 -14.53
CA ASN A 193 17.59 6.31 -13.59
C ASN A 193 17.36 4.96 -12.92
N ASN A 194 16.76 5.00 -11.73
CA ASN A 194 16.24 3.81 -11.09
C ASN A 194 14.78 3.63 -11.51
N CYS A 195 14.49 2.66 -12.37
CA CYS A 195 13.15 2.32 -12.83
C CYS A 195 12.72 0.97 -12.30
N PHE A 196 11.68 0.94 -11.48
CA PHE A 196 11.03 -0.27 -11.00
C PHE A 196 9.86 -0.61 -11.91
N LEU A 197 9.84 -1.81 -12.46
CA LEU A 197 8.78 -2.31 -13.33
C LEU A 197 8.01 -3.42 -12.63
N LEU A 198 6.73 -3.16 -12.39
CA LEU A 198 5.74 -4.15 -11.97
C LEU A 198 5.01 -4.66 -13.21
N SER A 199 4.91 -5.98 -13.36
CA SER A 199 4.16 -6.64 -14.43
C SER A 199 3.19 -7.64 -13.82
N LEU A 200 1.88 -7.45 -14.02
CA LEU A 200 0.82 -8.32 -13.52
C LEU A 200 -0.03 -8.84 -14.69
N PRO A 201 -0.62 -10.04 -14.62
CA PRO A 201 -1.64 -10.46 -15.57
C PRO A 201 -2.88 -9.58 -15.47
N LEU A 202 -3.55 -9.31 -16.59
CA LEU A 202 -4.83 -8.56 -16.60
C LEU A 202 -5.98 -9.39 -16.05
N LYS A 203 -5.91 -10.72 -16.16
CA LYS A 203 -6.96 -11.64 -15.74
C LYS A 203 -6.41 -12.75 -14.86
N HIS A 204 -7.16 -13.13 -13.86
CA HIS A 204 -6.94 -14.33 -13.04
C HIS A 204 -8.15 -15.25 -13.15
N GLU A 205 -7.96 -16.55 -13.14
CA GLU A 205 -9.05 -17.55 -13.27
C GLU A 205 -10.04 -17.52 -12.09
N GLN A 206 -9.64 -16.95 -10.95
CA GLN A 206 -10.43 -16.88 -9.70
C GLN A 206 -11.01 -15.49 -9.43
N THR A 207 -11.35 -14.72 -10.48
CA THR A 207 -11.93 -13.39 -10.27
C THR A 207 -13.36 -13.49 -9.76
N VAL A 208 -13.62 -12.97 -8.56
CA VAL A 208 -14.99 -12.76 -8.08
C VAL A 208 -15.52 -11.46 -8.70
N ALA A 209 -16.49 -11.57 -9.62
CA ALA A 209 -17.16 -10.41 -10.19
C ALA A 209 -17.89 -9.65 -9.07
N MET A 210 -17.50 -8.38 -8.84
CA MET A 210 -18.35 -7.49 -8.04
C MET A 210 -19.56 -7.12 -8.89
N GLU A 211 -20.75 -7.64 -8.54
CA GLU A 211 -22.02 -7.16 -9.07
C GLU A 211 -22.13 -5.66 -8.74
N HIS A 212 -22.08 -4.83 -9.78
CA HIS A 212 -22.53 -3.44 -9.67
C HIS A 212 -24.01 -3.45 -9.32
N LYS A 213 -24.35 -3.23 -8.05
CA LYS A 213 -25.72 -2.84 -7.67
C LYS A 213 -25.96 -1.46 -8.24
N GLU A 214 -26.66 -1.41 -9.38
CA GLU A 214 -27.31 -0.17 -9.83
C GLU A 214 -28.23 0.34 -8.72
N PRO A 215 -28.32 1.65 -8.46
CA PRO A 215 -29.29 2.19 -7.52
C PRO A 215 -30.69 1.96 -8.07
N VAL A 216 -31.44 1.09 -7.41
CA VAL A 216 -32.88 0.89 -7.69
C VAL A 216 -33.58 2.20 -7.36
N THR A 217 -33.95 2.96 -8.40
CA THR A 217 -34.92 4.03 -8.32
C THR A 217 -36.29 3.43 -8.04
N GLY A 218 -36.96 3.97 -7.02
CA GLY A 218 -38.21 3.49 -6.50
C GLY A 218 -39.36 3.55 -7.51
N GLY A 219 -40.31 2.64 -7.32
CA GLY A 219 -41.61 2.61 -7.97
C GLY A 219 -42.56 1.73 -7.12
N GLU A 220 -43.65 2.31 -6.76
CA GLU A 220 -44.68 1.96 -5.78
C GLU A 220 -45.42 0.63 -6.00
N SER A 221 -45.76 0.06 -4.85
CA SER A 221 -47.00 -0.66 -4.49
C SER A 221 -47.69 -1.64 -5.45
N SER A 222 -47.87 -2.85 -5.03
CA SER A 222 -49.22 -3.50 -4.81
C SER A 222 -49.06 -4.82 -4.06
N GLU A 223 -50.00 -5.00 -3.12
CA GLU A 223 -50.22 -6.22 -2.32
C GLU A 223 -50.71 -7.38 -3.21
N GLU A 224 -50.23 -8.61 -2.90
CA GLU A 224 -51.15 -9.75 -2.65
C GLU A 224 -50.36 -11.03 -2.25
N SER A 225 -50.87 -11.60 -1.26
CA SER A 225 -50.73 -12.90 -0.58
C SER A 225 -50.16 -14.09 -1.35
N GLY A 226 -49.34 -14.92 -0.66
CA GLY A 226 -49.19 -16.35 -0.96
C GLY A 226 -47.96 -17.03 -0.42
N ALA A 227 -48.08 -17.66 0.74
CA ALA A 227 -47.41 -18.89 1.22
C ALA A 227 -45.90 -19.10 1.08
N GLY A 228 -45.21 -18.96 2.16
CA GLY A 228 -44.27 -19.93 2.77
C GLY A 228 -43.12 -20.53 2.00
N THR A 229 -41.93 -19.97 2.18
CA THR A 229 -40.73 -20.78 2.41
C THR A 229 -39.78 -19.99 3.31
N ALA A 230 -39.47 -20.57 4.47
CA ALA A 230 -38.56 -19.96 5.45
C ALA A 230 -37.15 -19.91 4.88
N LEU A 231 -36.67 -18.72 4.56
CA LEU A 231 -35.25 -18.45 4.35
C LEU A 231 -34.61 -18.45 5.74
N GLU A 232 -33.75 -19.43 5.98
CA GLU A 232 -32.86 -19.46 7.15
C GLU A 232 -32.00 -18.21 7.11
N GLN A 233 -32.33 -17.25 7.97
CA GLN A 233 -31.45 -16.12 8.25
C GLN A 233 -30.22 -16.64 9.01
N HIS A 234 -29.11 -16.82 8.30
CA HIS A 234 -27.82 -17.02 8.94
C HIS A 234 -27.47 -15.78 9.76
N ARG A 235 -27.72 -15.85 11.07
CA ARG A 235 -27.22 -14.86 12.02
C ARG A 235 -25.73 -15.13 12.21
N TYR A 236 -24.89 -14.25 11.68
CA TYR A 236 -23.46 -14.26 12.01
C TYR A 236 -23.29 -13.67 13.41
N THR A 237 -22.67 -14.44 14.31
CA THR A 237 -22.29 -13.96 15.63
C THR A 237 -20.82 -13.56 15.55
N LEU A 238 -20.52 -12.28 15.71
CA LEU A 238 -19.14 -11.78 15.84
C LEU A 238 -18.73 -11.92 17.30
N LEU A 239 -17.76 -12.78 17.57
CA LEU A 239 -17.11 -12.86 18.88
C LEU A 239 -15.87 -11.94 18.86
N VAL A 240 -15.92 -10.86 19.60
CA VAL A 240 -14.75 -10.00 19.87
C VAL A 240 -14.14 -10.49 21.17
N VAL A 241 -12.91 -11.02 21.09
CA VAL A 241 -12.10 -11.41 22.26
C VAL A 241 -11.05 -10.34 22.46
N GLU A 242 -11.14 -9.61 23.58
CA GLU A 242 -10.16 -8.63 24.02
C GLU A 242 -9.52 -9.15 25.31
N ASP A 243 -8.21 -9.33 25.29
CA ASP A 243 -7.44 -9.85 26.43
C ASP A 243 -6.83 -8.74 27.32
N SER A 244 -7.02 -7.48 26.94
CA SER A 244 -6.54 -6.32 27.69
C SER A 244 -7.66 -5.68 28.52
N LEU A 245 -7.55 -5.79 29.84
CA LEU A 245 -8.48 -5.17 30.79
C LEU A 245 -8.52 -3.63 30.68
N GLU A 246 -7.46 -3.01 30.16
CA GLU A 246 -7.38 -1.56 29.98
C GLU A 246 -8.17 -1.05 28.76
N MET A 247 -8.44 -1.90 27.78
CA MET A 247 -9.23 -1.56 26.58
C MET A 247 -10.74 -1.81 26.75
N GLN A 248 -11.18 -2.45 27.84
CA GLN A 248 -12.60 -2.64 28.13
C GLN A 248 -13.30 -1.43 28.72
N ALA A 249 -12.56 -0.34 28.99
CA ALA A 249 -13.06 0.88 29.63
C ALA A 249 -13.33 2.05 28.65
N PHE A 250 -13.31 1.80 27.32
CA PHE A 250 -13.56 2.80 26.28
C PHE A 250 -14.75 2.47 25.39
#